data_0d612a41b135fc1618ce40e9ba209309
#
_entry.id   0d612a41b135fc1618ce40e9ba209309
#
_cell.length_a   1.000
_cell.length_b   1.000
_cell.length_c   1.000
_cell.angle_alpha   90.00
_cell.angle_beta   90.00
_cell.angle_gamma   90.00
#
_symmetry.space_group_name_H-M   'P 1'
#
loop_
_entity.id
_entity.type
_entity.pdbx_description
1 polymer ?
#
loop_
_entity_poly.entity_id
_entity_poly.type
_entity_poly.pdbx_seq_one_letter_code
_entity_poly.pdbx_strand_id
1 'polypeptide(L)'
;MMFMLAAFCTAMAQDVVGKWKLEDGSAIVEVYRAGDVFNGKIVWLQNPTEADGSPAVDDKNPDSKLRTRQLIGLNMLSGLKKSGEEYSGGNIYDPGNGKTYNCSMKVEGDVLKVRGSLDKRGLIGRTMDWYRVK
;
A
#
# COMPACT_ATOMS: atom_id res chain seq x y z
N MET A 1 -39.87 -17.75 -9.24
CA MET A 1 -39.26 -17.44 -8.97
C MET A 1 -38.37 -16.69 -8.89
N MET A 2 -37.79 -16.18 -8.78
CA MET A 2 -37.06 -15.60 -8.68
C MET A 2 -36.16 -15.16 -8.23
N PHE A 3 -35.49 -14.91 -8.00
CA PHE A 3 -34.70 -14.60 -7.61
C PHE A 3 -33.82 -13.92 -7.40
N MET A 4 -33.64 -13.59 -7.06
CA MET A 4 -32.91 -13.05 -6.78
C MET A 4 -31.76 -12.92 -6.66
N LEU A 5 -31.38 -12.94 -6.42
CA LEU A 5 -30.10 -13.11 -6.67
C LEU A 5 -29.16 -12.04 -6.91
N ALA A 6 -29.38 -11.02 -7.31
CA ALA A 6 -28.55 -9.89 -7.68
C ALA A 6 -27.79 -9.30 -6.53
N ALA A 7 -28.26 -9.50 -5.35
CA ALA A 7 -27.65 -8.90 -4.17
C ALA A 7 -26.20 -9.32 -3.96
N PHE A 8 -25.87 -10.52 -4.36
CA PHE A 8 -24.54 -11.01 -4.10
C PHE A 8 -23.45 -10.31 -4.88
N CYS A 9 -23.78 -9.67 -5.94
CA CYS A 9 -22.76 -9.04 -6.76
C CYS A 9 -22.04 -7.94 -6.05
N THR A 10 -22.73 -7.22 -5.17
CA THR A 10 -22.13 -6.05 -4.54
C THR A 10 -21.01 -6.40 -3.60
N ALA A 11 -21.03 -7.58 -3.02
CA ALA A 11 -20.02 -7.98 -2.05
C ALA A 11 -18.63 -8.09 -2.66
N MET A 12 -18.56 -8.27 -3.97
CA MET A 12 -17.28 -8.47 -4.61
C MET A 12 -16.49 -7.20 -4.79
N ALA A 13 -17.10 -6.05 -4.62
CA ALA A 13 -16.48 -4.81 -5.01
C ALA A 13 -15.39 -4.32 -4.08
N GLN A 14 -15.20 -4.95 -2.93
CA GLN A 14 -14.35 -4.42 -1.87
C GLN A 14 -12.99 -5.10 -1.76
N ASP A 15 -12.46 -5.57 -2.86
CA ASP A 15 -11.16 -6.24 -2.84
C ASP A 15 -10.03 -5.22 -2.79
N VAL A 16 -9.08 -5.43 -1.89
CA VAL A 16 -7.90 -4.58 -1.76
C VAL A 16 -6.86 -4.89 -2.82
N VAL A 17 -6.90 -6.10 -3.40
CA VAL A 17 -5.93 -6.51 -4.42
C VAL A 17 -6.11 -5.65 -5.66
N GLY A 18 -5.01 -5.10 -6.16
CA GLY A 18 -5.02 -4.25 -7.32
C GLY A 18 -4.02 -3.12 -7.18
N LYS A 19 -4.12 -2.15 -8.07
CA LYS A 19 -3.18 -1.03 -8.13
C LYS A 19 -3.81 0.21 -7.56
N TRP A 20 -3.04 0.93 -6.75
CA TRP A 20 -3.52 2.12 -6.05
C TRP A 20 -2.49 3.22 -6.21
N LYS A 21 -2.94 4.41 -6.60
CA LYS A 21 -2.07 5.57 -6.74
C LYS A 21 -2.07 6.34 -5.43
N LEU A 22 -0.90 6.70 -4.95
CA LEU A 22 -0.74 7.44 -3.71
C LEU A 22 -1.43 8.81 -3.80
N GLU A 23 -1.83 9.32 -2.65
CA GLU A 23 -2.56 10.59 -2.55
C GLU A 23 -1.83 11.73 -3.27
N ASP A 24 -0.50 11.79 -3.14
CA ASP A 24 0.29 12.84 -3.76
C ASP A 24 0.68 12.53 -5.21
N GLY A 25 0.27 11.40 -5.75
CA GLY A 25 0.55 11.01 -7.12
C GLY A 25 1.95 10.52 -7.38
N SER A 26 2.77 10.36 -6.35
CA SER A 26 4.19 10.05 -6.52
C SER A 26 4.49 8.62 -6.95
N ALA A 27 3.58 7.69 -6.67
CA ALA A 27 3.80 6.28 -6.95
C ALA A 27 2.48 5.54 -7.14
N ILE A 28 2.57 4.38 -7.77
CA ILE A 28 1.49 3.40 -7.80
C ILE A 28 1.99 2.15 -7.08
N VAL A 29 1.18 1.64 -6.16
CA VAL A 29 1.47 0.45 -5.38
C VAL A 29 0.49 -0.64 -5.78
N GLU A 30 1.02 -1.81 -6.07
CA GLU A 30 0.19 -2.98 -6.34
C GLU A 30 0.08 -3.82 -5.09
N VAL A 31 -1.14 -3.94 -4.57
CA VAL A 31 -1.44 -4.78 -3.41
C VAL A 31 -1.73 -6.19 -3.91
N TYR A 32 -1.10 -7.17 -3.29
CA TYR A 32 -1.24 -8.56 -3.67
C TYR A 32 -1.26 -9.45 -2.43
N ARG A 33 -1.81 -10.62 -2.62
CA ARG A 33 -1.89 -11.60 -1.54
C ARG A 33 -0.62 -12.45 -1.52
N ALA A 34 -0.06 -12.62 -0.32
CA ALA A 34 1.14 -13.45 -0.09
C ALA A 34 0.82 -14.39 1.05
N GLY A 35 0.29 -15.59 0.73
CA GLY A 35 -0.19 -16.51 1.74
C GLY A 35 -1.43 -15.96 2.43
N ASP A 36 -1.37 -15.79 3.73
CA ASP A 36 -2.49 -15.26 4.52
C ASP A 36 -2.32 -13.78 4.85
N VAL A 37 -1.36 -13.10 4.23
CA VAL A 37 -1.16 -11.67 4.42
C VAL A 37 -1.24 -10.95 3.08
N PHE A 38 -1.33 -9.62 3.14
CA PHE A 38 -1.33 -8.76 1.97
C PHE A 38 -0.12 -7.86 2.04
N ASN A 39 0.59 -7.77 0.92
CA ASN A 39 1.74 -6.89 0.74
C ASN A 39 1.44 -5.92 -0.39
N GLY A 40 2.24 -4.88 -0.52
CA GLY A 40 2.10 -3.95 -1.63
C GLY A 40 3.46 -3.50 -2.10
N LYS A 41 3.69 -3.59 -3.42
CA LYS A 41 4.97 -3.21 -4.00
C LYS A 41 4.80 -2.02 -4.94
N ILE A 42 5.84 -1.19 -4.99
CA ILE A 42 5.86 -0.06 -5.90
C ILE A 42 6.03 -0.58 -7.32
N VAL A 43 5.10 -0.22 -8.21
CA VAL A 43 5.16 -0.64 -9.60
C VAL A 43 5.34 0.52 -10.56
N TRP A 44 5.18 1.75 -10.11
CA TRP A 44 5.36 2.94 -10.92
C TRP A 44 5.75 4.12 -10.02
N LEU A 45 6.62 4.98 -10.53
CA LEU A 45 7.02 6.21 -9.87
C LEU A 45 6.84 7.39 -10.82
N GLN A 46 6.38 8.51 -10.27
CA GLN A 46 6.28 9.76 -11.03
C GLN A 46 7.67 10.24 -11.46
N ASN A 47 8.66 10.08 -10.57
CA ASN A 47 10.05 10.44 -10.84
C ASN A 47 10.89 9.16 -10.73
N PRO A 48 10.99 8.39 -11.83
CA PRO A 48 11.59 7.05 -11.75
C PRO A 48 13.12 7.04 -11.77
N THR A 49 13.76 8.18 -11.98
CA THR A 49 15.22 8.23 -12.12
C THR A 49 15.83 9.26 -11.21
N GLU A 50 17.10 9.02 -10.87
CA GLU A 50 17.95 9.98 -10.20
C GLU A 50 18.39 11.08 -11.19
N ALA A 51 19.08 12.11 -10.68
CA ALA A 51 19.53 13.23 -11.52
C ALA A 51 20.44 12.78 -12.67
N ASP A 52 21.19 11.70 -12.48
CA ASP A 52 22.11 11.16 -13.49
C ASP A 52 21.44 10.19 -14.46
N GLY A 53 20.11 9.99 -14.35
CA GLY A 53 19.37 9.11 -15.24
C GLY A 53 19.31 7.66 -14.77
N SER A 54 19.99 7.28 -13.70
CA SER A 54 19.91 5.93 -13.14
C SER A 54 18.58 5.73 -12.43
N PRO A 55 18.12 4.47 -12.26
CA PRO A 55 16.86 4.21 -11.56
C PRO A 55 16.89 4.73 -10.13
N ALA A 56 15.76 5.26 -9.66
CA ALA A 56 15.61 5.73 -8.30
C ALA A 56 15.84 4.58 -7.31
N VAL A 57 16.60 4.85 -6.25
CA VAL A 57 16.99 3.86 -5.26
C VAL A 57 16.55 4.29 -3.86
N ASP A 58 16.62 3.34 -2.95
CA ASP A 58 16.18 3.49 -1.56
C ASP A 58 17.28 4.12 -0.71
N ASP A 59 17.71 5.32 -1.08
CA ASP A 59 18.90 5.96 -0.54
C ASP A 59 18.75 6.45 0.90
N LYS A 60 17.53 6.50 1.44
CA LYS A 60 17.28 6.91 2.82
C LYS A 60 17.08 5.72 3.77
N ASN A 61 17.27 4.51 3.28
CA ASN A 61 17.13 3.33 4.14
C ASN A 61 18.13 3.38 5.28
N PRO A 62 17.70 3.11 6.54
CA PRO A 62 18.62 3.09 7.66
C PRO A 62 19.68 2.01 7.55
N ASP A 63 19.40 0.92 6.83
CA ASP A 63 20.39 -0.11 6.55
C ASP A 63 21.15 0.27 5.29
N SER A 64 22.44 0.59 5.46
CA SER A 64 23.27 1.02 4.34
C SER A 64 23.36 -0.02 3.23
N LYS A 65 23.17 -1.28 3.56
CA LYS A 65 23.22 -2.36 2.55
C LYS A 65 22.04 -2.31 1.59
N LEU A 66 20.95 -1.68 1.98
CA LEU A 66 19.73 -1.63 1.18
C LEU A 66 19.59 -0.33 0.39
N ARG A 67 20.52 0.61 0.56
CA ARG A 67 20.39 1.95 -0.06
C ARG A 67 20.55 1.95 -1.56
N THR A 68 21.07 0.90 -2.14
CA THR A 68 21.24 0.80 -3.59
C THR A 68 20.13 0.01 -4.27
N ARG A 69 19.19 -0.55 -3.51
CA ARG A 69 18.09 -1.30 -4.13
C ARG A 69 17.13 -0.33 -4.80
N GLN A 70 16.55 -0.76 -5.91
CA GLN A 70 15.62 0.08 -6.67
C GLN A 70 14.30 0.22 -5.92
N LEU A 71 13.68 1.38 -6.05
CA LEU A 71 12.36 1.61 -5.48
C LEU A 71 11.28 0.83 -6.23
N ILE A 72 11.40 0.68 -7.55
CA ILE A 72 10.46 -0.15 -8.30
C ILE A 72 10.65 -1.60 -7.85
N GLY A 73 9.55 -2.21 -7.43
CA GLY A 73 9.56 -3.58 -6.92
C GLY A 73 9.69 -3.68 -5.41
N LEU A 74 9.94 -2.56 -4.73
CA LEU A 74 10.08 -2.54 -3.28
C LEU A 74 8.72 -2.76 -2.61
N ASN A 75 8.67 -3.67 -1.64
CA ASN A 75 7.48 -3.84 -0.82
C ASN A 75 7.36 -2.68 0.15
N MET A 76 6.44 -1.78 -0.16
CA MET A 76 6.13 -0.63 0.69
C MET A 76 5.16 -1.01 1.80
N LEU A 77 4.23 -1.91 1.50
CA LEU A 77 3.28 -2.46 2.47
C LEU A 77 3.64 -3.92 2.73
N SER A 78 3.61 -4.35 3.99
CA SER A 78 3.93 -5.74 4.31
C SER A 78 3.13 -6.24 5.50
N GLY A 79 2.72 -7.50 5.40
CA GLY A 79 2.18 -8.25 6.53
C GLY A 79 0.79 -7.87 6.99
N LEU A 80 -0.01 -7.22 6.15
CA LEU A 80 -1.37 -6.85 6.56
C LEU A 80 -2.29 -8.06 6.50
N LYS A 81 -3.08 -8.25 7.54
CA LYS A 81 -4.04 -9.35 7.62
C LYS A 81 -5.46 -8.80 7.60
N LYS A 82 -6.30 -9.46 6.84
CA LYS A 82 -7.71 -9.09 6.79
C LYS A 82 -8.41 -9.48 8.08
N SER A 83 -9.13 -8.54 8.66
CA SER A 83 -9.92 -8.74 9.87
C SER A 83 -11.22 -7.96 9.67
N GLY A 84 -12.32 -8.67 9.35
CA GLY A 84 -13.56 -8.01 8.97
C GLY A 84 -13.37 -7.20 7.71
N GLU A 85 -13.64 -5.90 7.79
CA GLU A 85 -13.50 -5.00 6.65
C GLU A 85 -12.17 -4.26 6.62
N GLU A 86 -11.30 -4.54 7.58
CA GLU A 86 -10.00 -3.87 7.68
C GLU A 86 -8.87 -4.83 7.38
N TYR A 87 -7.75 -4.24 7.03
CA TYR A 87 -6.48 -4.93 6.87
C TYR A 87 -5.52 -4.28 7.86
N SER A 88 -4.95 -5.05 8.77
CA SER A 88 -4.18 -4.48 9.88
C SER A 88 -3.04 -5.39 10.33
N GLY A 89 -2.28 -4.91 11.30
CA GLY A 89 -1.19 -5.67 11.88
C GLY A 89 0.07 -5.73 11.04
N GLY A 90 0.13 -4.95 9.97
CA GLY A 90 1.28 -4.88 9.10
C GLY A 90 2.06 -3.59 9.26
N ASN A 91 2.90 -3.32 8.26
CA ASN A 91 3.79 -2.17 8.26
C ASN A 91 3.75 -1.45 6.93
N ILE A 92 4.05 -0.16 6.97
CA ILE A 92 4.29 0.64 5.79
C ILE A 92 5.67 1.28 5.90
N TYR A 93 6.48 1.10 4.85
CA TYR A 93 7.80 1.71 4.75
C TYR A 93 7.72 2.94 3.87
N ASP A 94 8.24 4.07 4.36
CA ASP A 94 8.28 5.32 3.62
C ASP A 94 9.69 5.55 3.11
N PRO A 95 9.95 5.34 1.80
CA PRO A 95 11.28 5.58 1.26
C PRO A 95 11.66 7.05 1.24
N GLY A 96 10.69 7.95 1.40
CA GLY A 96 10.97 9.38 1.46
C GLY A 96 11.73 9.80 2.70
N ASN A 97 11.59 9.06 3.80
CA ASN A 97 12.31 9.35 5.04
C ASN A 97 13.01 8.13 5.66
N GLY A 98 12.86 6.95 5.05
CA GLY A 98 13.51 5.72 5.54
C GLY A 98 12.89 5.12 6.78
N LYS A 99 11.68 5.52 7.15
CA LYS A 99 11.03 5.05 8.37
C LYS A 99 9.93 4.05 8.05
N THR A 100 9.71 3.13 9.01
CA THR A 100 8.65 2.12 8.92
C THR A 100 7.63 2.40 10.03
N TYR A 101 6.37 2.35 9.66
CA TYR A 101 5.25 2.63 10.57
C TYR A 101 4.33 1.42 10.66
N ASN A 102 3.57 1.34 11.74
CA ASN A 102 2.46 0.39 11.81
C ASN A 102 1.42 0.80 10.78
N CYS A 103 0.73 -0.17 10.17
CA CYS A 103 -0.19 0.12 9.08
C CYS A 103 -1.50 -0.63 9.23
N SER A 104 -2.57 0.09 8.93
CA SER A 104 -3.89 -0.49 8.73
C SER A 104 -4.53 0.13 7.49
N MET A 105 -5.45 -0.60 6.86
CA MET A 105 -6.09 -0.14 5.63
C MET A 105 -7.55 -0.53 5.62
N LYS A 106 -8.34 0.24 4.87
CA LYS A 106 -9.74 -0.06 4.64
C LYS A 106 -10.14 0.37 3.24
N VAL A 107 -10.82 -0.50 2.50
CA VAL A 107 -11.30 -0.17 1.15
C VAL A 107 -12.66 0.51 1.27
N GLU A 108 -12.81 1.66 0.63
CA GLU A 108 -14.08 2.38 0.54
C GLU A 108 -14.30 2.74 -0.93
N GLY A 109 -14.94 1.83 -1.66
CA GLY A 109 -15.14 2.01 -3.09
C GLY A 109 -13.82 2.01 -3.85
N ASP A 110 -13.56 3.11 -4.56
CA ASP A 110 -12.32 3.27 -5.30
C ASP A 110 -11.23 3.97 -4.51
N VAL A 111 -11.40 4.11 -3.20
CA VAL A 111 -10.43 4.74 -2.31
C VAL A 111 -9.95 3.71 -1.30
N LEU A 112 -8.65 3.66 -1.11
CA LEU A 112 -8.02 2.85 -0.06
C LEU A 112 -7.55 3.81 1.03
N LYS A 113 -8.15 3.70 2.20
CA LYS A 113 -7.72 4.47 3.37
C LYS A 113 -6.53 3.76 3.99
N VAL A 114 -5.36 4.39 3.92
CA VAL A 114 -4.11 3.81 4.43
C VAL A 114 -3.67 4.62 5.63
N ARG A 115 -3.58 3.99 6.78
CA ARG A 115 -3.16 4.66 8.00
C ARG A 115 -1.81 4.15 8.45
N GLY A 116 -0.84 5.05 8.53
CA GLY A 116 0.45 4.79 9.14
C GLY A 116 0.48 5.40 10.53
N SER A 117 1.02 4.68 11.51
CA SER A 117 1.02 5.15 12.88
C SER A 117 2.30 4.74 13.62
N LEU A 118 2.63 5.52 14.65
CA LEU A 118 3.77 5.22 15.51
C LEU A 118 3.45 4.10 16.49
N ASP A 119 2.19 3.98 16.87
CA ASP A 119 1.73 2.98 17.82
C ASP A 119 0.91 1.88 17.12
N LYS A 120 0.85 0.71 17.73
CA LYS A 120 0.14 -0.43 17.13
C LYS A 120 -1.36 -0.24 17.07
N ARG A 121 -1.92 0.61 17.93
CA ARG A 121 -3.34 0.88 17.94
C ARG A 121 -3.79 1.89 16.89
N GLY A 122 -2.83 2.57 16.25
CA GLY A 122 -3.13 3.57 15.25
C GLY A 122 -3.59 4.91 15.81
N LEU A 123 -3.31 5.19 17.08
CA LEU A 123 -3.77 6.42 17.72
C LEU A 123 -2.94 7.62 17.31
N ILE A 124 -1.62 7.43 17.15
CA ILE A 124 -0.69 8.50 16.77
C ILE A 124 -0.27 8.23 15.34
N GLY A 125 -1.01 8.79 14.41
CA GLY A 125 -0.75 8.51 13.01
C GLY A 125 -1.51 9.41 12.08
N ARG A 126 -1.48 9.02 10.82
CA ARG A 126 -2.08 9.79 9.74
C ARG A 126 -2.72 8.84 8.74
N THR A 127 -3.89 9.21 8.24
CA THR A 127 -4.59 8.47 7.20
C THR A 127 -4.42 9.18 5.87
N MET A 128 -4.09 8.41 4.83
CA MET A 128 -3.94 8.90 3.47
C MET A 128 -4.93 8.19 2.57
N ASP A 129 -5.41 8.89 1.55
CA ASP A 129 -6.30 8.31 0.56
C ASP A 129 -5.49 7.89 -0.66
N TRP A 130 -5.53 6.60 -0.97
CA TRP A 130 -4.95 6.10 -2.22
C TRP A 130 -6.09 5.77 -3.17
N TYR A 131 -5.87 5.98 -4.46
CA TYR A 131 -6.95 5.91 -5.45
C TYR A 131 -6.74 4.75 -6.40
N ARG A 132 -7.81 3.98 -6.60
CA ARG A 132 -7.74 2.79 -7.45
C ARG A 132 -7.39 3.17 -8.89
N VAL A 133 -6.41 2.47 -9.45
CA VAL A 133 -6.00 2.62 -10.85
C VAL A 133 -6.80 1.60 -11.66
N LYS A 134 -7.45 2.10 -12.72
CA LYS A 134 -8.32 1.27 -13.55
C LYS A 134 -7.70 0.92 -14.88
#